data_b9b6ac142ae5c9518aa3790499f38536
#
_entry.id   b9b6ac142ae5c9518aa3790499f38536
#
_cell.length_a   1.000
_cell.length_b   1.000
_cell.length_c   1.000
_cell.angle_alpha   90.00
_cell.angle_beta   90.00
_cell.angle_gamma   90.00
#
_symmetry.space_group_name_H-M   'P 1'
#
loop_
_entity.id
_entity.type
_entity.pdbx_description
1 polymer ?
#
loop_
_entity_poly.entity_id
_entity_poly.type
_entity_poly.pdbx_seq_one_letter_code
_entity_poly.pdbx_strand_id
1 'polypeptide(L)'
;AAHVTIGHFAPFAADVAGTAVDIRVNGTTAYTNVVYGDFVANVALPPGPTLVEILPAGPSTVALSGTVDLQEGAAYDLFAIGGANSQPLAFSTTEISRTAPAGKALVTIGHLAPFAANLADTAVDICTDSGVALPGLTGVEYGQVAANLALDPGPYDLKISIAGDNCVTTALDLPRFRLF
;
A
#
# COMPACT_ATOMS: atom_id res chain seq x y z
N ALA A 1 19.28 7.71 -9.50
CA ALA A 1 17.87 8.02 -9.19
C ALA A 1 17.29 7.00 -8.22
N ALA A 2 16.36 7.41 -7.39
CA ALA A 2 15.48 6.50 -6.67
C ALA A 2 14.32 6.08 -7.59
N HIS A 3 13.70 4.96 -7.28
CA HIS A 3 12.54 4.44 -8.00
C HIS A 3 11.33 4.37 -7.08
N VAL A 4 10.25 5.04 -7.43
CA VAL A 4 9.08 5.16 -6.55
C VAL A 4 7.84 4.62 -7.26
N THR A 5 7.08 3.75 -6.59
CA THR A 5 5.70 3.44 -6.97
C THR A 5 4.79 4.38 -6.18
N ILE A 6 4.03 5.21 -6.88
CA ILE A 6 3.10 6.16 -6.26
C ILE A 6 1.69 5.63 -6.49
N GLY A 7 0.91 5.47 -5.43
CA GLY A 7 -0.45 4.93 -5.52
C GLY A 7 -1.46 5.68 -4.65
N HIS A 8 -2.73 5.63 -5.06
CA HIS A 8 -3.85 6.22 -4.36
C HIS A 8 -4.77 5.14 -3.80
N PHE A 9 -4.67 4.89 -2.49
CA PHE A 9 -5.47 3.91 -1.76
C PHE A 9 -6.26 4.55 -0.60
N ALA A 10 -6.63 5.83 -0.75
CA ALA A 10 -7.44 6.57 0.22
C ALA A 10 -8.91 6.64 -0.23
N PRO A 11 -9.84 5.84 0.34
CA PRO A 11 -11.24 5.81 -0.06
C PRO A 11 -12.06 6.92 0.64
N PHE A 12 -11.70 8.18 0.44
CA PHE A 12 -12.31 9.32 1.14
C PHE A 12 -13.65 9.78 0.56
N ALA A 13 -14.13 9.17 -0.52
CA ALA A 13 -15.42 9.50 -1.14
C ALA A 13 -16.29 8.25 -1.30
N ALA A 14 -17.58 8.49 -1.54
CA ALA A 14 -18.57 7.41 -1.63
C ALA A 14 -18.44 6.53 -2.89
N ASP A 15 -17.83 7.07 -3.94
CA ASP A 15 -17.56 6.35 -5.19
C ASP A 15 -16.13 6.60 -5.67
N VAL A 16 -15.68 5.77 -6.61
CA VAL A 16 -14.31 5.84 -7.12
C VAL A 16 -14.04 7.16 -7.84
N ALA A 17 -14.96 7.68 -8.62
CA ALA A 17 -14.80 8.94 -9.35
C ALA A 17 -14.62 10.13 -8.40
N GLY A 18 -15.34 10.12 -7.27
CA GLY A 18 -15.23 11.14 -6.22
C GLY A 18 -13.90 11.13 -5.48
N THR A 19 -13.09 10.07 -5.61
CA THR A 19 -11.75 10.01 -5.01
C THR A 19 -10.66 10.62 -5.90
N ALA A 20 -10.99 11.19 -7.05
CA ALA A 20 -10.02 11.74 -7.98
C ALA A 20 -9.14 12.81 -7.35
N VAL A 21 -7.82 12.65 -7.50
CA VAL A 21 -6.80 13.57 -6.99
C VAL A 21 -5.77 13.93 -8.06
N ASP A 22 -5.14 15.08 -7.88
CA ASP A 22 -3.92 15.43 -8.57
C ASP A 22 -2.73 15.23 -7.63
N ILE A 23 -1.63 14.72 -8.16
CA ILE A 23 -0.39 14.47 -7.44
C ILE A 23 0.67 15.45 -7.91
N ARG A 24 1.23 16.22 -6.97
CA ARG A 24 2.38 17.09 -7.21
C ARG A 24 3.64 16.50 -6.60
N VAL A 25 4.72 16.65 -7.32
CA VAL A 25 6.07 16.32 -6.86
C VAL A 25 6.93 17.57 -6.95
N ASN A 26 7.49 18.01 -5.83
CA ASN A 26 8.28 19.24 -5.71
C ASN A 26 7.56 20.46 -6.31
N GLY A 27 6.26 20.62 -6.01
CA GLY A 27 5.43 21.72 -6.46
C GLY A 27 4.95 21.65 -7.92
N THR A 28 5.35 20.63 -8.67
CA THR A 28 4.92 20.44 -10.08
C THR A 28 3.90 19.31 -10.15
N THR A 29 2.77 19.54 -10.82
CA THR A 29 1.76 18.49 -11.04
C THR A 29 2.36 17.41 -11.94
N ALA A 30 2.53 16.21 -11.37
CA ALA A 30 3.08 15.05 -12.06
C ALA A 30 1.96 14.17 -12.66
N TYR A 31 0.87 14.01 -11.93
CA TYR A 31 -0.27 13.18 -12.34
C TYR A 31 -1.57 13.89 -12.01
N THR A 32 -2.57 13.73 -12.87
CA THR A 32 -3.90 14.32 -12.71
C THR A 32 -4.96 13.25 -12.77
N ASN A 33 -6.04 13.48 -12.03
CA ASN A 33 -7.23 12.65 -12.06
C ASN A 33 -6.96 11.17 -11.68
N VAL A 34 -6.07 10.95 -10.72
CA VAL A 34 -5.74 9.63 -10.16
C VAL A 34 -6.85 9.24 -9.20
N VAL A 35 -7.52 8.12 -9.41
CA VAL A 35 -8.63 7.65 -8.58
C VAL A 35 -8.18 6.52 -7.64
N TYR A 36 -9.02 6.19 -6.65
CA TYR A 36 -8.78 5.07 -5.74
C TYR A 36 -8.47 3.77 -6.51
N GLY A 37 -7.38 3.13 -6.15
CA GLY A 37 -6.87 1.91 -6.77
C GLY A 37 -5.83 2.15 -7.88
N ASP A 38 -5.68 3.38 -8.35
CA ASP A 38 -4.66 3.71 -9.36
C ASP A 38 -3.27 3.79 -8.74
N PHE A 39 -2.27 3.40 -9.52
CA PHE A 39 -0.87 3.58 -9.16
C PHE A 39 0.01 3.75 -10.41
N VAL A 40 1.15 4.42 -10.22
CA VAL A 40 2.19 4.56 -11.24
C VAL A 40 3.47 3.93 -10.70
N ALA A 41 3.90 2.86 -11.33
CA ALA A 41 5.06 2.09 -10.88
C ALA A 41 6.37 2.63 -11.44
N ASN A 42 7.44 2.47 -10.65
CA ASN A 42 8.82 2.66 -11.08
C ASN A 42 9.13 4.08 -11.62
N VAL A 43 8.54 5.10 -11.00
CA VAL A 43 8.85 6.52 -11.32
C VAL A 43 10.27 6.83 -10.87
N ALA A 44 11.13 7.26 -11.80
CA ALA A 44 12.48 7.66 -11.47
C ALA A 44 12.49 9.10 -10.95
N LEU A 45 12.90 9.29 -9.69
CA LEU A 45 13.02 10.59 -9.04
C LEU A 45 14.47 10.86 -8.61
N PRO A 46 14.92 12.12 -8.59
CA PRO A 46 16.22 12.47 -8.02
C PRO A 46 16.33 12.05 -6.56
N PRO A 47 17.50 11.62 -6.08
CA PRO A 47 17.72 11.39 -4.65
C PRO A 47 17.65 12.69 -3.85
N GLY A 48 17.33 12.58 -2.57
CA GLY A 48 17.17 13.69 -1.63
C GLY A 48 15.72 13.92 -1.20
N PRO A 49 15.47 14.99 -0.43
CA PRO A 49 14.14 15.31 0.07
C PRO A 49 13.19 15.65 -1.07
N THR A 50 12.12 14.88 -1.20
CA THR A 50 11.11 15.04 -2.23
C THR A 50 9.77 15.34 -1.58
N LEU A 51 9.22 16.53 -1.85
CA LEU A 51 7.89 16.92 -1.42
C LEU A 51 6.84 16.27 -2.33
N VAL A 52 5.89 15.55 -1.73
CA VAL A 52 4.72 15.01 -2.41
C VAL A 52 3.46 15.61 -1.82
N GLU A 53 2.57 16.08 -2.69
CA GLU A 53 1.31 16.70 -2.31
C GLU A 53 0.16 16.03 -3.07
N ILE A 54 -0.93 15.78 -2.36
CA ILE A 54 -2.18 15.25 -2.92
C ILE A 54 -3.25 16.33 -2.82
N LEU A 55 -3.89 16.63 -3.94
CA LEU A 55 -4.97 17.63 -4.04
C LEU A 55 -6.21 16.94 -4.62
N PRO A 56 -7.40 17.15 -4.06
CA PRO A 56 -8.64 16.75 -4.74
C PRO A 56 -8.69 17.34 -6.14
N ALA A 57 -9.16 16.59 -7.11
CA ALA A 57 -9.27 17.08 -8.49
C ALA A 57 -10.20 18.29 -8.58
N GLY A 58 -9.71 19.38 -9.17
CA GLY A 58 -10.43 20.66 -9.32
C GLY A 58 -10.02 21.72 -8.28
N PRO A 59 -10.21 21.54 -6.96
CA PRO A 59 -9.69 22.51 -5.97
C PRO A 59 -8.17 22.55 -5.93
N SER A 60 -7.61 23.74 -5.67
CA SER A 60 -6.15 23.92 -5.53
C SER A 60 -5.64 23.70 -4.09
N THR A 61 -6.50 23.25 -3.18
CA THR A 61 -6.15 23.05 -1.78
C THR A 61 -5.46 21.70 -1.58
N VAL A 62 -4.29 21.71 -0.97
CA VAL A 62 -3.55 20.50 -0.59
C VAL A 62 -4.30 19.77 0.53
N ALA A 63 -4.68 18.54 0.30
CA ALA A 63 -5.34 17.68 1.29
C ALA A 63 -4.34 16.88 2.12
N LEU A 64 -3.23 16.47 1.50
CA LEU A 64 -2.15 15.74 2.16
C LEU A 64 -0.82 16.17 1.58
N SER A 65 0.17 16.42 2.43
CA SER A 65 1.55 16.69 2.00
C SER A 65 2.55 16.00 2.90
N GLY A 66 3.67 15.59 2.34
CA GLY A 66 4.76 14.98 3.08
C GLY A 66 6.06 15.01 2.29
N THR A 67 7.18 14.99 3.01
CA THR A 67 8.51 14.91 2.41
C THR A 67 9.08 13.53 2.64
N VAL A 68 9.53 12.88 1.57
CA VAL A 68 10.23 11.60 1.60
C VAL A 68 11.69 11.83 1.22
N ASP A 69 12.62 11.35 2.04
CA ASP A 69 14.05 11.43 1.72
C ASP A 69 14.47 10.21 0.90
N LEU A 70 14.58 10.41 -0.42
CA LEU A 70 14.85 9.34 -1.38
C LEU A 70 16.35 9.08 -1.48
N GLN A 71 16.78 7.85 -1.27
CA GLN A 71 18.17 7.44 -1.40
C GLN A 71 18.50 7.02 -2.83
N GLU A 72 19.72 7.29 -3.28
CA GLU A 72 20.14 6.91 -4.64
C GLU A 72 20.13 5.39 -4.81
N GLY A 73 19.51 4.92 -5.88
CA GLY A 73 19.39 3.50 -6.22
C GLY A 73 18.36 2.73 -5.43
N ALA A 74 17.78 3.32 -4.38
CA ALA A 74 16.72 2.68 -3.60
C ALA A 74 15.37 2.67 -4.33
N ALA A 75 14.47 1.82 -3.88
CA ALA A 75 13.10 1.76 -4.36
C ALA A 75 12.11 1.89 -3.21
N TYR A 76 10.98 2.55 -3.49
CA TYR A 76 9.96 2.89 -2.50
C TYR A 76 8.56 2.65 -3.05
N ASP A 77 7.67 2.18 -2.17
CA ASP A 77 6.23 2.33 -2.34
C ASP A 77 5.76 3.53 -1.51
N LEU A 78 5.08 4.46 -2.15
CA LEU A 78 4.51 5.68 -1.54
C LEU A 78 3.03 5.75 -1.86
N PHE A 79 2.20 5.46 -0.87
CA PHE A 79 0.76 5.36 -1.04
C PHE A 79 0.02 6.39 -0.18
N ALA A 80 -0.92 7.12 -0.78
CA ALA A 80 -1.91 7.88 -0.04
C ALA A 80 -2.98 6.92 0.49
N ILE A 81 -3.22 6.93 1.80
CA ILE A 81 -4.14 6.03 2.50
C ILE A 81 -5.05 6.80 3.46
N GLY A 82 -6.09 6.16 3.99
CA GLY A 82 -7.00 6.76 4.98
C GLY A 82 -8.13 7.58 4.37
N GLY A 83 -8.70 8.47 5.16
CA GLY A 83 -9.84 9.30 4.77
C GLY A 83 -11.20 8.62 4.88
N ALA A 84 -11.27 7.40 5.44
CA ALA A 84 -12.52 6.70 5.73
C ALA A 84 -12.49 6.10 7.14
N ASN A 85 -13.68 5.87 7.72
CA ASN A 85 -13.89 5.23 9.02
C ASN A 85 -12.99 5.80 10.14
N SER A 86 -12.88 7.11 10.22
CA SER A 86 -12.07 7.85 11.20
C SER A 86 -10.55 7.64 11.08
N GLN A 87 -10.08 6.92 10.09
CA GLN A 87 -8.65 6.82 9.79
C GLN A 87 -8.22 8.08 9.02
N PRO A 88 -7.25 8.87 9.51
CA PRO A 88 -6.83 10.10 8.86
C PRO A 88 -6.13 9.84 7.53
N LEU A 89 -6.19 10.82 6.63
CA LEU A 89 -5.34 10.80 5.44
C LEU A 89 -3.87 10.79 5.85
N ALA A 90 -3.08 9.89 5.27
CA ALA A 90 -1.67 9.73 5.55
C ALA A 90 -0.91 9.19 4.33
N PHE A 91 0.41 9.33 4.34
CA PHE A 91 1.27 8.55 3.47
C PHE A 91 1.74 7.27 4.17
N SER A 92 1.62 6.15 3.47
CA SER A 92 2.35 4.92 3.76
C SER A 92 3.59 4.91 2.87
N THR A 93 4.76 4.95 3.48
CA THR A 93 6.04 4.94 2.76
C THR A 93 6.83 3.71 3.18
N THR A 94 7.24 2.90 2.22
CA THR A 94 7.97 1.65 2.47
C THR A 94 9.15 1.56 1.51
N GLU A 95 10.35 1.36 2.04
CA GLU A 95 11.50 1.02 1.20
C GLU A 95 11.43 -0.46 0.83
N ILE A 96 11.53 -0.73 -0.48
CA ILE A 96 11.48 -2.08 -1.02
C ILE A 96 12.84 -2.48 -1.62
N SER A 97 13.26 -3.72 -1.37
CA SER A 97 14.46 -4.26 -2.00
C SER A 97 14.18 -4.67 -3.45
N ARG A 98 15.10 -4.38 -4.34
CA ARG A 98 15.05 -4.80 -5.74
C ARG A 98 15.86 -6.09 -6.00
N THR A 99 16.51 -6.63 -4.96
CA THR A 99 17.34 -7.82 -5.07
C THR A 99 16.83 -8.90 -4.15
N ALA A 100 16.28 -9.95 -4.71
CA ALA A 100 15.85 -11.13 -3.95
C ALA A 100 17.04 -12.01 -3.58
N PRO A 101 17.00 -12.69 -2.42
CA PRO A 101 17.92 -13.79 -2.13
C PRO A 101 17.85 -14.87 -3.20
N ALA A 102 18.95 -15.62 -3.38
CA ALA A 102 19.00 -16.68 -4.38
C ALA A 102 17.85 -17.70 -4.19
N GLY A 103 17.10 -17.96 -5.26
CA GLY A 103 15.98 -18.90 -5.26
C GLY A 103 14.73 -18.41 -4.54
N LYS A 104 14.63 -17.11 -4.23
CA LYS A 104 13.45 -16.50 -3.59
C LYS A 104 12.86 -15.40 -4.49
N ALA A 105 11.59 -15.12 -4.28
CA ALA A 105 10.91 -13.91 -4.76
C ALA A 105 10.64 -12.98 -3.56
N LEU A 106 10.70 -11.68 -3.77
CA LEU A 106 10.33 -10.70 -2.74
C LEU A 106 8.89 -10.24 -2.95
N VAL A 107 8.15 -10.24 -1.86
CA VAL A 107 6.76 -9.77 -1.81
C VAL A 107 6.62 -8.74 -0.69
N THR A 108 5.91 -7.65 -0.97
CA THR A 108 5.48 -6.70 0.05
C THR A 108 3.98 -6.80 0.19
N ILE A 109 3.50 -6.97 1.42
CA ILE A 109 2.07 -7.07 1.75
C ILE A 109 1.73 -5.93 2.69
N GLY A 110 0.76 -5.09 2.29
CA GLY A 110 0.27 -3.98 3.09
C GLY A 110 -1.22 -4.09 3.36
N HIS A 111 -1.63 -3.86 4.60
CA HIS A 111 -3.04 -3.72 4.96
C HIS A 111 -3.44 -2.26 4.90
N LEU A 112 -4.02 -1.83 3.77
CA LEU A 112 -4.36 -0.43 3.49
C LEU A 112 -5.87 -0.16 3.48
N ALA A 113 -6.70 -1.09 3.97
CA ALA A 113 -8.15 -0.97 4.01
C ALA A 113 -8.64 -0.44 5.38
N PRO A 114 -9.10 0.82 5.46
CA PRO A 114 -9.58 1.44 6.70
C PRO A 114 -11.04 1.06 6.97
N PHE A 115 -11.34 -0.21 7.25
CA PHE A 115 -12.72 -0.68 7.36
C PHE A 115 -13.35 -0.50 8.75
N ALA A 116 -12.59 -0.11 9.76
CA ALA A 116 -13.08 0.19 11.11
C ALA A 116 -12.48 1.49 11.65
N ALA A 117 -13.19 2.12 12.58
CA ALA A 117 -12.78 3.38 13.20
C ALA A 117 -11.68 3.17 14.26
N ASN A 118 -11.75 2.06 15.00
CA ASN A 118 -10.73 1.69 15.97
C ASN A 118 -9.66 0.83 15.28
N LEU A 119 -8.40 1.18 15.44
CA LEU A 119 -7.28 0.52 14.77
C LEU A 119 -7.23 -0.99 15.06
N ALA A 120 -7.40 -1.38 16.32
CA ALA A 120 -7.38 -2.78 16.71
C ALA A 120 -8.48 -3.62 16.04
N ASP A 121 -9.62 -3.00 15.71
CA ASP A 121 -10.73 -3.67 15.03
C ASP A 121 -10.48 -3.86 13.53
N THR A 122 -9.39 -3.29 13.00
CA THR A 122 -8.95 -3.54 11.62
C THR A 122 -8.03 -4.75 11.49
N ALA A 123 -7.65 -5.39 12.60
CA ALA A 123 -6.69 -6.48 12.58
C ALA A 123 -7.18 -7.69 11.77
N VAL A 124 -6.30 -8.20 10.92
CA VAL A 124 -6.54 -9.38 10.06
C VAL A 124 -5.37 -10.35 10.11
N ASP A 125 -5.64 -11.60 9.78
CA ASP A 125 -4.63 -12.62 9.53
C ASP A 125 -4.55 -12.89 8.01
N ILE A 126 -3.34 -12.96 7.46
CA ILE A 126 -3.12 -13.41 6.08
C ILE A 126 -2.83 -14.90 6.10
N CYS A 127 -3.68 -15.66 5.45
CA CYS A 127 -3.69 -17.12 5.51
C CYS A 127 -3.58 -17.74 4.12
N THR A 128 -3.06 -18.96 4.05
CA THR A 128 -3.28 -19.80 2.88
C THR A 128 -4.76 -20.20 2.79
N ASP A 129 -5.25 -20.53 1.61
CA ASP A 129 -6.62 -21.04 1.44
C ASP A 129 -6.86 -22.31 2.30
N SER A 130 -5.84 -23.11 2.51
CA SER A 130 -5.88 -24.30 3.38
C SER A 130 -5.99 -23.99 4.88
N GLY A 131 -5.98 -22.71 5.30
CA GLY A 131 -6.19 -22.31 6.69
C GLY A 131 -4.91 -22.24 7.54
N VAL A 132 -3.76 -21.98 6.92
CA VAL A 132 -2.49 -21.80 7.63
C VAL A 132 -2.08 -20.33 7.58
N ALA A 133 -1.88 -19.67 8.71
CA ALA A 133 -1.39 -18.31 8.76
C ALA A 133 0.03 -18.19 8.21
N LEU A 134 0.28 -17.15 7.42
CA LEU A 134 1.64 -16.85 6.97
C LEU A 134 2.47 -16.31 8.14
N PRO A 135 3.71 -16.76 8.32
CA PRO A 135 4.56 -16.32 9.42
C PRO A 135 4.73 -14.79 9.43
N GLY A 136 4.49 -14.17 10.58
CA GLY A 136 4.59 -12.73 10.77
C GLY A 136 3.44 -11.90 10.18
N LEU A 137 2.37 -12.55 9.69
CA LEU A 137 1.21 -11.88 9.08
C LEU A 137 -0.10 -12.23 9.83
N THR A 138 -0.04 -12.28 11.15
CA THR A 138 -1.21 -12.41 12.04
C THR A 138 -1.41 -11.12 12.82
N GLY A 139 -2.67 -10.74 13.04
CA GLY A 139 -3.00 -9.50 13.74
C GLY A 139 -2.52 -8.26 13.04
N VAL A 140 -2.48 -8.27 11.70
CA VAL A 140 -2.00 -7.12 10.89
C VAL A 140 -3.06 -6.04 10.91
N GLU A 141 -2.76 -4.91 11.52
CA GLU A 141 -3.65 -3.75 11.59
C GLU A 141 -3.53 -2.86 10.36
N TYR A 142 -4.55 -2.03 10.12
CA TYR A 142 -4.53 -1.01 9.07
C TYR A 142 -3.25 -0.15 9.12
N GLY A 143 -2.66 0.09 7.96
CA GLY A 143 -1.44 0.87 7.79
C GLY A 143 -0.14 0.06 7.97
N GLN A 144 -0.22 -1.17 8.48
CA GLN A 144 0.97 -2.02 8.60
C GLN A 144 1.36 -2.63 7.25
N VAL A 145 2.66 -2.66 7.01
CA VAL A 145 3.28 -3.20 5.79
C VAL A 145 4.38 -4.17 6.17
N ALA A 146 4.28 -5.40 5.69
CA ALA A 146 5.34 -6.40 5.75
C ALA A 146 6.12 -6.36 4.43
N ALA A 147 7.25 -5.67 4.43
CA ALA A 147 8.08 -5.48 3.25
C ALA A 147 9.12 -6.58 3.07
N ASN A 148 9.47 -6.84 1.82
CA ASN A 148 10.60 -7.68 1.45
C ASN A 148 10.53 -9.13 1.99
N LEU A 149 9.32 -9.68 2.06
CA LEU A 149 9.11 -11.09 2.44
C LEU A 149 9.73 -11.99 1.37
N ALA A 150 10.72 -12.78 1.76
CA ALA A 150 11.41 -13.70 0.87
C ALA A 150 10.65 -15.04 0.80
N LEU A 151 9.84 -15.20 -0.23
CA LEU A 151 9.00 -16.39 -0.44
C LEU A 151 9.60 -17.31 -1.50
N ASP A 152 9.27 -18.59 -1.42
CA ASP A 152 9.64 -19.57 -2.45
C ASP A 152 8.88 -19.31 -3.75
N PRO A 153 9.49 -19.48 -4.93
CA PRO A 153 8.75 -19.48 -6.19
C PRO A 153 7.67 -20.54 -6.20
N GLY A 154 6.52 -20.20 -6.75
CA GLY A 154 5.39 -21.16 -6.81
C GLY A 154 4.03 -20.47 -6.85
N PRO A 155 2.96 -21.26 -6.92
CA PRO A 155 1.59 -20.74 -6.85
C PRO A 155 1.23 -20.42 -5.40
N TYR A 156 0.55 -19.31 -5.22
CA TYR A 156 0.00 -18.88 -3.94
C TYR A 156 -1.51 -18.66 -4.06
N ASP A 157 -2.22 -19.21 -3.09
CA ASP A 157 -3.66 -19.07 -2.89
C ASP A 157 -3.86 -18.58 -1.46
N LEU A 158 -4.16 -17.31 -1.30
CA LEU A 158 -4.21 -16.64 -0.01
C LEU A 158 -5.59 -16.07 0.25
N LYS A 159 -5.93 -15.97 1.51
CA LYS A 159 -7.14 -15.31 2.00
C LYS A 159 -6.83 -14.39 3.16
N ILE A 160 -7.69 -13.41 3.36
CA ILE A 160 -7.73 -12.57 4.55
C ILE A 160 -8.75 -13.18 5.52
N SER A 161 -8.36 -13.39 6.75
CA SER A 161 -9.20 -13.90 7.83
C SER A 161 -9.33 -12.84 8.93
N ILE A 162 -10.33 -12.97 9.77
CA ILE A 162 -10.46 -12.14 10.97
C ILE A 162 -9.33 -12.52 11.93
N ALA A 163 -8.65 -11.53 12.51
CA ALA A 163 -7.56 -11.79 13.44
C ALA A 163 -7.99 -12.64 14.64
N GLY A 164 -7.20 -13.66 14.94
CA GLY A 164 -7.40 -14.53 16.11
C GLY A 164 -8.40 -15.67 15.91
N ASP A 165 -8.96 -15.87 14.73
CA ASP A 165 -9.86 -16.98 14.44
C ASP A 165 -9.14 -18.24 13.91
N ASN A 166 -7.82 -18.24 13.93
CA ASN A 166 -6.97 -19.32 13.42
C ASN A 166 -7.20 -19.64 11.93
N CYS A 167 -7.42 -18.61 11.11
CA CYS A 167 -7.66 -18.75 9.66
C CYS A 167 -8.91 -19.56 9.28
N VAL A 168 -9.89 -19.66 10.17
CA VAL A 168 -11.14 -20.42 9.92
C VAL A 168 -12.05 -19.66 8.97
N THR A 169 -12.28 -18.37 9.20
CA THR A 169 -13.13 -17.56 8.33
C THR A 169 -12.38 -17.07 7.08
N THR A 170 -13.13 -16.71 6.06
CA THR A 170 -12.64 -16.00 4.88
C THR A 170 -13.37 -14.68 4.81
N ALA A 171 -12.71 -13.58 5.21
CA ALA A 171 -13.25 -12.24 5.06
C ALA A 171 -13.08 -11.74 3.62
N LEU A 172 -11.96 -12.09 2.99
CA LEU A 172 -11.68 -11.79 1.58
C LEU A 172 -10.80 -12.89 1.00
N ASP A 173 -11.24 -13.44 -0.13
CA ASP A 173 -10.44 -14.35 -0.94
C ASP A 173 -9.57 -13.52 -1.90
N LEU A 174 -8.27 -13.78 -1.92
CA LEU A 174 -7.35 -13.05 -2.79
C LEU A 174 -7.18 -13.77 -4.12
N PRO A 175 -7.03 -13.03 -5.23
CA PRO A 175 -6.73 -13.68 -6.52
C PRO A 175 -5.48 -14.53 -6.44
N ARG A 176 -5.53 -15.72 -6.99
CA ARG A 176 -4.35 -16.59 -7.11
C ARG A 176 -3.25 -15.91 -7.90
N PHE A 177 -2.03 -16.04 -7.42
CA PHE A 177 -0.85 -15.51 -8.10
C PHE A 177 0.30 -16.52 -8.09
N ARG A 178 1.30 -16.28 -8.91
CA ARG A 178 2.49 -17.14 -9.01
C ARG A 178 3.75 -16.29 -8.92
N LEU A 179 4.67 -16.71 -8.05
CA LEU A 179 6.02 -16.17 -7.96
C LEU A 179 6.97 -17.00 -8.84
N PHE A 180 7.95 -16.32 -9.46
CA PHE A 180 8.93 -16.90 -10.38
C PHE A 180 10.35 -16.71 -9.88
#